data_bf5ba37403181770f7a0fce28ace1ed5
#
_entry.id   bf5ba37403181770f7a0fce28ace1ed5
#
_cell.length_a   1.000
_cell.length_b   1.000
_cell.length_c   1.000
_cell.angle_alpha   90.00
_cell.angle_beta   90.00
_cell.angle_gamma   90.00
#
_symmetry.space_group_name_H-M   'P 1'
#
loop_
_entity.id
_entity.type
_entity.pdbx_description
1 polymer ?
#
loop_
_entity_poly.entity_id
_entity_poly.type
_entity_poly.pdbx_seq_one_letter_code
_entity_poly.pdbx_strand_id
1 'polypeptide(L)' 'MQKNQYDVAAYIWPAYTGDEPRTRIFWPEGMGEWQSVKSAQAKFPGHDWPRRPLWGYVNEADPRVMDMQCRAALD' A
#
# COMPACT_ATOMS: atom_id res chain seq x y z
N MET A 1 6.17 13.25 26.70
CA MET A 1 5.11 13.02 25.71
C MET A 1 3.96 14.00 25.94
N GLN A 2 3.52 14.62 24.90
CA GLN A 2 2.45 15.59 24.98
C GLN A 2 1.09 14.90 25.06
N LYS A 3 0.25 15.32 25.99
CA LYS A 3 -1.12 14.84 26.06
C LYS A 3 -1.98 15.59 25.08
N ASN A 4 -2.68 14.86 24.24
CA ASN A 4 -3.64 15.44 23.33
C ASN A 4 -5.06 15.25 23.84
N GLN A 5 -5.92 16.23 23.60
CA GLN A 5 -7.33 16.12 23.90
C GLN A 5 -8.06 15.22 22.93
N TYR A 6 -7.46 14.90 21.80
CA TYR A 6 -8.08 14.15 20.72
C TYR A 6 -7.21 12.97 20.34
N ASP A 7 -7.87 11.87 20.03
CA ASP A 7 -7.21 10.73 19.41
C ASP A 7 -7.35 10.86 17.89
N VAL A 8 -6.24 10.76 17.20
CA VAL A 8 -6.22 10.80 15.74
C VAL A 8 -5.80 9.43 15.24
N ALA A 9 -6.64 8.83 14.41
CA ALA A 9 -6.40 7.50 13.87
C ALA A 9 -6.43 7.54 12.35
N ALA A 10 -5.57 6.75 11.74
CA ALA A 10 -5.57 6.55 10.29
C ALA A 10 -6.19 5.21 9.95
N TYR A 11 -7.10 5.21 9.00
CA TYR A 11 -7.66 3.98 8.46
C TYR A 11 -6.71 3.44 7.38
N ILE A 12 -6.28 2.19 7.53
CA ILE A 12 -5.37 1.59 6.55
C ILE A 12 -5.94 0.28 6.02
N TRP A 13 -5.47 -0.12 4.85
CA TRP A 13 -5.85 -1.38 4.21
C TRP A 13 -4.58 -2.07 3.72
N PRO A 14 -3.88 -2.83 4.57
CA PRO A 14 -2.57 -3.39 4.25
C PRO A 14 -2.69 -4.68 3.42
N ALA A 15 -3.20 -4.58 2.22
CA ALA A 15 -3.39 -5.72 1.32
C ALA A 15 -2.33 -5.81 0.21
N TYR A 16 -1.30 -4.96 0.26
CA TYR A 16 -0.24 -4.91 -0.74
C TYR A 16 0.90 -5.84 -0.36
N THR A 17 0.55 -7.12 -0.21
CA THR A 17 1.49 -8.15 0.20
C THR A 17 1.11 -9.46 -0.49
N GLY A 18 2.11 -10.28 -0.83
CA GLY A 18 1.89 -11.58 -1.43
C GLY A 18 2.15 -12.75 -0.49
N ASP A 19 2.40 -12.46 0.78
CA ASP A 19 2.85 -13.50 1.72
C ASP A 19 1.70 -14.37 2.23
N GLU A 20 0.48 -13.87 2.20
CA GLU A 20 -0.68 -14.61 2.67
C GLU A 20 -1.22 -15.47 1.53
N PRO A 21 -1.35 -16.81 1.71
CA PRO A 21 -1.70 -17.71 0.60
C PRO A 21 -3.02 -17.37 -0.10
N ARG A 22 -4.01 -16.86 0.63
CA ARG A 22 -5.31 -16.53 0.05
C ARG A 22 -5.25 -15.35 -0.90
N THR A 23 -4.28 -14.44 -0.73
CA THR A 23 -4.14 -13.31 -1.64
C THR A 23 -3.72 -13.77 -3.04
N ARG A 24 -3.05 -14.90 -3.14
CA ARG A 24 -2.61 -15.43 -4.44
C ARG A 24 -3.76 -15.95 -5.30
N ILE A 25 -4.92 -16.18 -4.70
CA ILE A 25 -6.12 -16.54 -5.46
C ILE A 25 -6.56 -15.37 -6.33
N PHE A 26 -6.52 -14.16 -5.78
CA PHE A 26 -6.93 -12.95 -6.48
C PHE A 26 -5.77 -12.28 -7.22
N TRP A 27 -4.56 -12.38 -6.68
CA TRP A 27 -3.36 -11.72 -7.20
C TRP A 27 -2.22 -12.73 -7.30
N PRO A 28 -2.22 -13.58 -8.33
CA PRO A 28 -1.26 -14.70 -8.42
C PRO A 28 0.21 -14.31 -8.60
N GLU A 29 0.49 -13.05 -8.95
CA GLU A 29 1.89 -12.61 -9.11
C GLU A 29 2.66 -12.56 -7.80
N GLY A 30 1.97 -12.68 -6.66
CA GLY A 30 2.64 -12.74 -5.36
C GLY A 30 2.97 -11.38 -4.77
N MET A 31 2.32 -10.31 -5.20
CA MET A 31 2.52 -8.96 -4.70
C MET A 31 1.22 -8.30 -4.22
N GLY A 32 0.17 -9.11 -4.02
CA GLY A 32 -1.11 -8.64 -3.52
C GLY A 32 -1.75 -7.61 -4.45
N GLU A 33 -2.38 -6.63 -3.87
CA GLU A 33 -3.10 -5.61 -4.65
C GLU A 33 -2.20 -4.75 -5.53
N TRP A 34 -0.88 -4.77 -5.34
CA TRP A 34 0.03 -4.11 -6.28
C TRP A 34 -0.15 -4.63 -7.70
N GLN A 35 -0.56 -5.89 -7.85
CA GLN A 35 -0.82 -6.45 -9.18
C GLN A 35 -1.91 -5.66 -9.90
N SER A 36 -3.00 -5.31 -9.22
CA SER A 36 -4.07 -4.50 -9.80
C SER A 36 -3.60 -3.10 -10.17
N VAL A 37 -2.82 -2.47 -9.30
CA VAL A 37 -2.28 -1.13 -9.55
C VAL A 37 -1.35 -1.16 -10.77
N LYS A 38 -0.44 -2.13 -10.80
CA LYS A 38 0.59 -2.23 -11.82
C LYS A 38 0.03 -2.55 -13.20
N SER A 39 -1.04 -3.34 -13.27
CA SER A 39 -1.65 -3.74 -14.53
C SER A 39 -2.78 -2.84 -14.98
N ALA A 40 -3.08 -1.78 -14.24
CA ALA A 40 -4.09 -0.82 -14.63
C ALA A 40 -3.68 -0.07 -15.90
N GLN A 41 -4.68 0.42 -16.64
CA GLN A 41 -4.46 1.08 -17.92
C GLN A 41 -5.19 2.41 -17.95
N ALA A 42 -4.68 3.31 -18.79
CA ALA A 42 -5.32 4.59 -19.02
C ALA A 42 -6.74 4.42 -19.55
N LYS A 43 -7.69 5.19 -19.03
CA LYS A 43 -9.10 5.10 -19.39
C LYS A 43 -9.50 6.09 -20.46
N PHE A 44 -8.66 7.07 -20.75
CA PHE A 44 -8.91 8.08 -21.78
C PHE A 44 -7.57 8.65 -22.24
N PRO A 45 -7.51 9.28 -23.44
CA PRO A 45 -6.26 9.91 -23.89
C PRO A 45 -5.79 11.00 -22.93
N GLY A 46 -4.52 10.96 -22.57
CA GLY A 46 -3.94 11.90 -21.62
C GLY A 46 -4.08 11.50 -20.17
N HIS A 47 -4.75 10.38 -19.88
CA HIS A 47 -4.82 9.84 -18.52
C HIS A 47 -3.44 9.34 -18.09
N ASP A 48 -2.89 9.93 -17.03
CA ASP A 48 -1.58 9.56 -16.49
C ASP A 48 -1.68 8.30 -15.65
N TRP A 49 -1.60 7.16 -16.31
CA TRP A 49 -1.82 5.87 -15.67
C TRP A 49 -0.97 4.79 -16.33
N PRO A 50 -0.45 3.81 -15.57
CA PRO A 50 -0.49 3.73 -14.11
C PRO A 50 0.57 4.62 -13.45
N ARG A 51 0.23 5.18 -12.31
CA ARG A 51 1.18 5.93 -11.52
C ARG A 51 2.03 4.99 -10.70
N ARG A 52 3.25 5.41 -10.42
CA ARG A 52 4.16 4.63 -9.59
C ARG A 52 4.15 5.18 -8.16
N PRO A 53 4.08 4.29 -7.13
CA PRO A 53 4.16 4.76 -5.75
C PRO A 53 5.52 5.38 -5.45
N LEU A 54 5.52 6.39 -4.58
CA LEU A 54 6.73 7.09 -4.18
C LEU A 54 7.78 6.14 -3.58
N TRP A 55 7.35 5.19 -2.78
CA TRP A 55 8.24 4.21 -2.12
C TRP A 55 8.41 2.93 -2.93
N GLY A 56 7.89 2.87 -4.15
CA GLY A 56 7.88 1.65 -4.95
C GLY A 56 6.79 0.68 -4.51
N TYR A 57 6.81 -0.51 -5.09
CA TYR A 57 5.82 -1.55 -4.80
C TYR A 57 6.25 -2.34 -3.56
N VAL A 58 6.23 -1.68 -2.42
CA VAL A 58 6.72 -2.25 -1.16
C VAL A 58 5.81 -3.37 -0.66
N ASN A 59 6.40 -4.33 0.04
CA ASN A 59 5.66 -5.40 0.68
C ASN A 59 5.23 -4.95 2.07
N GLU A 60 3.94 -4.75 2.27
CA GLU A 60 3.40 -4.26 3.54
C GLU A 60 3.52 -5.26 4.69
N ALA A 61 3.83 -6.53 4.40
CA ALA A 61 4.13 -7.50 5.44
C ALA A 61 5.56 -7.37 6.00
N ASP A 62 6.42 -6.61 5.35
CA ASP A 62 7.78 -6.36 5.81
C ASP A 62 7.75 -5.40 7.00
N PRO A 63 8.31 -5.77 8.18
CA PRO A 63 8.31 -4.87 9.34
C PRO A 63 8.97 -3.52 9.08
N ARG A 64 9.96 -3.46 8.19
CA ARG A 64 10.63 -2.20 7.86
C ARG A 64 9.68 -1.26 7.10
N VAL A 65 8.84 -1.82 6.24
CA VAL A 65 7.83 -1.04 5.52
C VAL A 65 6.78 -0.51 6.51
N MET A 66 6.32 -1.34 7.43
CA MET A 66 5.40 -0.91 8.48
C MET A 66 6.00 0.19 9.34
N ASP A 67 7.29 0.09 9.67
CA ASP A 67 7.98 1.13 10.42
C ASP A 67 7.98 2.46 9.65
N MET A 68 8.22 2.42 8.34
CA MET A 68 8.16 3.62 7.50
C MET A 68 6.77 4.25 7.52
N GLN A 69 5.73 3.45 7.43
CA GLN A 69 4.35 3.94 7.46
C GLN A 69 4.01 4.56 8.80
N CYS A 70 4.40 3.91 9.89
CA CYS A 70 4.17 4.45 11.23
C CYS A 70 4.88 5.78 11.43
N ARG A 71 6.13 5.89 10.98
CA ARG A 71 6.89 7.14 11.09
C ARG A 71 6.26 8.26 10.28
N ALA A 72 5.81 7.96 9.07
CA ALA A 72 5.14 8.94 8.22
C ALA A 72 3.84 9.43 8.87
N ALA A 73 3.09 8.54 9.50
CA ALA A 73 1.85 8.90 10.16
C ALA A 73 2.08 9.77 11.41
N LEU A 74 3.23 9.57 12.10
CA LEU A 74 3.56 10.34 13.29
C LEU A 74 4.01 11.77 12.97
N ASP A 75 4.56 11.98 11.80
CA ASP A 75 4.99 13.30 11.35
C ASP A 75 3.79 14.16 10.91
#